data_7091c0fc697332ac0dc6170a42394733
#
_entry.id   7091c0fc697332ac0dc6170a42394733
#
_cell.length_a   1.000
_cell.length_b   1.000
_cell.length_c   1.000
_cell.angle_alpha   90.00
_cell.angle_beta   90.00
_cell.angle_gamma   90.00
#
_symmetry.space_group_name_H-M   'P 1'
#
loop_
_entity.id
_entity.type
_entity.pdbx_description
1 polymer ?
#
loop_
_entity_poly.entity_id
_entity_poly.type
_entity_poly.pdbx_seq_one_letter_code
_entity_poly.pdbx_strand_id
1 'polypeptide(L)'
;MESKFNLTPLALDVFEAIKQAGGHVYLVGGCVRDFLLKRKSKDIDVEVHHLSFETLKEVLSPFGTVQVMGASFAVVHLSTLEGYEFALPRIEEKTGMKHQDFNIIVDPDLPLEKACARRDFTINSMLYDVETGTVIDFYSGQEDLKNGILRATNKNHFSEDPLRVLRGASFMSRYGFKIDPDTKNLCQSIVEEGGLENLSIERIYTEYCKILMGLYPSQGFNFLRDIHGLPFYLEDLVTTHQRTDYHPEGSVWNHTMLVTDLAALCKHHTSEPLWFMWSALLHDIGKPLVTTPEGHAYGHAEEGAALFDEKVNLIMSHKQKKYVHTMIQYHMVLPTFSRNHARKIKFLRFLKAIDQKAPLKDLLYLARCDKLGRGMVTSDSINELNEYVEEMVSLCGDHAPIAIVTGKDLINEGFENHQDYSKILSLAYEYQLQGLNKEVIIRRLKNETGCHCG
;
A
#
# COMPACT_ATOMS: atom_id res chain seq x y z
N MET A 1 8.79 26.05 -27.47
CA MET A 1 9.42 24.78 -27.91
C MET A 1 8.82 23.70 -27.00
N GLU A 2 7.99 22.85 -27.58
CA GLU A 2 7.54 21.66 -26.84
C GLU A 2 8.78 20.79 -26.56
N SER A 3 8.95 20.40 -25.30
CA SER A 3 10.06 19.53 -24.90
C SER A 3 9.90 18.18 -25.60
N LYS A 4 10.92 17.69 -26.31
CA LYS A 4 10.89 16.34 -26.87
C LYS A 4 10.97 15.29 -25.76
N PHE A 5 10.34 14.17 -25.99
CA PHE A 5 10.44 13.02 -25.10
C PHE A 5 11.92 12.56 -25.00
N ASN A 6 12.41 12.34 -23.79
CA ASN A 6 13.81 11.95 -23.59
C ASN A 6 13.96 10.43 -23.73
N LEU A 7 14.26 9.99 -24.95
CA LEU A 7 14.46 8.59 -25.33
C LEU A 7 15.95 8.22 -25.36
N THR A 8 16.26 6.97 -25.06
CA THR A 8 17.64 6.47 -25.19
C THR A 8 18.05 6.33 -26.64
N PRO A 9 19.35 6.45 -26.98
CA PRO A 9 19.82 6.23 -28.38
C PRO A 9 19.36 4.87 -28.91
N LEU A 10 19.49 3.80 -28.13
CA LEU A 10 19.03 2.47 -28.54
C LEU A 10 17.52 2.41 -28.83
N ALA A 11 16.67 3.11 -28.04
CA ALA A 11 15.25 3.18 -28.33
C ALA A 11 14.97 3.87 -29.67
N LEU A 12 15.73 4.94 -30.01
CA LEU A 12 15.62 5.62 -31.27
C LEU A 12 16.04 4.72 -32.46
N ASP A 13 17.12 3.93 -32.29
CA ASP A 13 17.56 2.98 -33.32
C ASP A 13 16.49 1.87 -33.53
N VAL A 14 15.88 1.37 -32.47
CA VAL A 14 14.77 0.38 -32.54
C VAL A 14 13.56 1.00 -33.27
N PHE A 15 13.17 2.22 -32.92
CA PHE A 15 12.03 2.90 -33.54
C PHE A 15 12.27 3.18 -35.04
N GLU A 16 13.49 3.52 -35.39
CA GLU A 16 13.87 3.69 -36.82
C GLU A 16 13.80 2.35 -37.59
N ALA A 17 14.23 1.23 -36.96
CA ALA A 17 14.10 -0.09 -37.57
C ALA A 17 12.63 -0.51 -37.78
N ILE A 18 11.75 -0.21 -36.81
CA ILE A 18 10.30 -0.44 -36.92
C ILE A 18 9.75 0.37 -38.12
N LYS A 19 10.14 1.64 -38.24
CA LYS A 19 9.74 2.52 -39.33
C LYS A 19 10.20 2.00 -40.70
N GLN A 20 11.44 1.55 -40.81
CA GLN A 20 11.97 0.98 -42.06
C GLN A 20 11.26 -0.30 -42.49
N ALA A 21 10.70 -1.04 -41.54
CA ALA A 21 9.83 -2.21 -41.78
C ALA A 21 8.39 -1.83 -42.17
N GLY A 22 8.03 -0.54 -42.21
CA GLY A 22 6.71 -0.02 -42.54
C GLY A 22 5.81 0.20 -41.32
N GLY A 23 6.34 0.07 -40.10
CA GLY A 23 5.60 0.32 -38.88
C GLY A 23 5.56 1.79 -38.47
N HIS A 24 4.63 2.19 -37.63
CA HIS A 24 4.56 3.50 -36.99
C HIS A 24 4.53 3.37 -35.48
N VAL A 25 5.32 4.19 -34.79
CA VAL A 25 5.53 4.08 -33.33
C VAL A 25 4.84 5.21 -32.59
N TYR A 26 4.00 4.84 -31.62
CA TYR A 26 3.41 5.78 -30.66
C TYR A 26 3.82 5.40 -29.23
N LEU A 27 4.20 6.38 -28.41
CA LEU A 27 4.24 6.19 -26.97
C LEU A 27 2.84 6.44 -26.43
N VAL A 28 2.42 5.66 -25.44
CA VAL A 28 1.02 5.63 -25.02
C VAL A 28 0.86 5.56 -23.50
N GLY A 29 -0.30 5.95 -23.00
CA GLY A 29 -0.69 5.71 -21.61
C GLY A 29 0.02 6.58 -20.60
N GLY A 30 0.49 5.94 -19.54
CA GLY A 30 1.07 6.61 -18.38
C GLY A 30 2.31 7.44 -18.68
N CYS A 31 3.14 7.00 -19.61
CA CYS A 31 4.37 7.70 -19.95
C CYS A 31 4.10 9.05 -20.65
N VAL A 32 3.05 9.15 -21.47
CA VAL A 32 2.64 10.42 -22.13
C VAL A 32 2.08 11.40 -21.11
N ARG A 33 1.23 10.94 -20.20
CA ARG A 33 0.75 11.75 -19.08
C ARG A 33 1.91 12.29 -18.23
N ASP A 34 2.84 11.42 -17.84
CA ASP A 34 3.96 11.79 -16.98
C ASP A 34 4.91 12.76 -17.69
N PHE A 35 5.10 12.59 -19.00
CA PHE A 35 5.83 13.54 -19.84
C PHE A 35 5.19 14.95 -19.81
N LEU A 36 3.87 15.04 -19.98
CA LEU A 36 3.14 16.31 -19.93
C LEU A 36 3.20 16.95 -18.54
N LEU A 37 3.22 16.13 -17.48
CA LEU A 37 3.41 16.57 -16.08
C LEU A 37 4.88 16.89 -15.75
N LYS A 38 5.81 16.76 -16.70
CA LYS A 38 7.28 16.91 -16.49
C LYS A 38 7.81 15.99 -15.38
N ARG A 39 7.25 14.79 -15.28
CA ARG A 39 7.67 13.73 -14.37
C ARG A 39 8.43 12.66 -15.16
N LYS A 40 9.41 12.02 -14.50
CA LYS A 40 10.09 10.87 -15.10
C LYS A 40 9.15 9.66 -15.05
N SER A 41 8.86 9.06 -16.20
CA SER A 41 8.19 7.76 -16.25
C SER A 41 9.20 6.65 -15.96
N LYS A 42 8.73 5.62 -15.26
CA LYS A 42 9.51 4.41 -14.98
C LYS A 42 9.44 3.45 -16.16
N ASP A 43 8.23 3.30 -16.71
CA ASP A 43 7.92 2.37 -17.79
C ASP A 43 7.43 3.16 -19.00
N ILE A 44 7.77 2.71 -20.21
CA ILE A 44 7.43 3.33 -21.50
C ILE A 44 6.63 2.31 -22.31
N ASP A 45 5.34 2.55 -22.43
CA ASP A 45 4.44 1.75 -23.25
C ASP A 45 4.56 2.23 -24.71
N VAL A 46 4.90 1.31 -25.61
CA VAL A 46 5.10 1.55 -27.05
C VAL A 46 4.02 0.80 -27.82
N GLU A 47 3.17 1.51 -28.53
CA GLU A 47 2.17 0.93 -29.42
C GLU A 47 2.66 1.02 -30.87
N VAL A 48 2.77 -0.13 -31.56
CA VAL A 48 3.30 -0.23 -32.93
C VAL A 48 2.15 -0.57 -33.88
N HIS A 49 1.92 0.31 -34.85
CA HIS A 49 0.90 0.14 -35.88
C HIS A 49 1.52 -0.36 -37.20
N HIS A 50 0.67 -0.92 -38.07
CA HIS A 50 0.96 -1.35 -39.43
C HIS A 50 1.96 -2.52 -39.57
N LEU A 51 2.33 -3.19 -38.47
CA LEU A 51 3.13 -4.41 -38.50
C LEU A 51 2.38 -5.60 -37.93
N SER A 52 2.61 -6.77 -38.50
CA SER A 52 2.18 -8.02 -37.87
C SER A 52 3.01 -8.30 -36.61
N PHE A 53 2.47 -9.12 -35.71
CA PHE A 53 3.19 -9.51 -34.50
C PHE A 53 4.50 -10.24 -34.80
N GLU A 54 4.50 -11.10 -35.81
CA GLU A 54 5.70 -11.81 -36.24
C GLU A 54 6.75 -10.85 -36.81
N THR A 55 6.34 -9.92 -37.68
CA THR A 55 7.24 -8.91 -38.24
C THR A 55 7.84 -8.04 -37.14
N LEU A 56 7.04 -7.64 -36.14
CA LEU A 56 7.55 -6.87 -35.00
C LEU A 56 8.63 -7.65 -34.25
N LYS A 57 8.44 -8.94 -33.98
CA LYS A 57 9.48 -9.77 -33.32
C LYS A 57 10.75 -9.89 -34.16
N GLU A 58 10.60 -10.05 -35.47
CA GLU A 58 11.75 -10.12 -36.40
C GLU A 58 12.55 -8.83 -36.37
N VAL A 59 11.89 -7.66 -36.43
CA VAL A 59 12.51 -6.34 -36.37
C VAL A 59 13.23 -6.09 -35.04
N LEU A 60 12.68 -6.57 -33.92
CA LEU A 60 13.27 -6.39 -32.60
C LEU A 60 14.44 -7.35 -32.32
N SER A 61 14.48 -8.53 -32.96
CA SER A 61 15.44 -9.59 -32.66
C SER A 61 16.90 -9.19 -32.80
N PRO A 62 17.33 -8.32 -33.75
CA PRO A 62 18.74 -7.88 -33.86
C PRO A 62 19.22 -7.01 -32.69
N PHE A 63 18.27 -6.41 -31.94
CA PHE A 63 18.57 -5.51 -30.82
C PHE A 63 18.64 -6.20 -29.46
N GLY A 64 18.22 -7.47 -29.36
CA GLY A 64 18.27 -8.24 -28.12
C GLY A 64 17.31 -9.40 -28.08
N THR A 65 17.24 -10.08 -26.93
CA THR A 65 16.30 -11.19 -26.76
C THR A 65 14.88 -10.67 -26.63
N VAL A 66 13.99 -11.13 -27.52
CA VAL A 66 12.57 -10.80 -27.53
C VAL A 66 11.82 -11.76 -26.62
N GLN A 67 11.21 -11.26 -25.57
CA GLN A 67 10.41 -12.02 -24.61
C GLN A 67 8.93 -11.72 -24.81
N VAL A 68 8.14 -12.73 -25.14
CA VAL A 68 6.68 -12.59 -25.30
C VAL A 68 6.01 -12.69 -23.93
N MET A 69 5.30 -11.63 -23.55
CA MET A 69 4.55 -11.58 -22.31
C MET A 69 3.04 -11.74 -22.61
N GLY A 70 2.52 -12.94 -22.30
CA GLY A 70 1.10 -13.25 -22.58
C GLY A 70 0.78 -13.35 -24.08
N ALA A 71 0.92 -14.53 -24.64
CA ALA A 71 0.75 -14.76 -26.08
C ALA A 71 -0.57 -14.20 -26.66
N SER A 72 -1.63 -14.13 -25.82
CA SER A 72 -2.93 -13.56 -26.18
C SER A 72 -2.94 -12.03 -26.30
N PHE A 73 -1.96 -11.33 -25.70
CA PHE A 73 -1.96 -9.87 -25.61
C PHE A 73 -1.04 -9.17 -26.62
N ALA A 74 -0.27 -9.93 -27.41
CA ALA A 74 0.70 -9.42 -28.36
C ALA A 74 1.63 -8.34 -27.77
N VAL A 75 2.14 -8.57 -26.56
CA VAL A 75 3.08 -7.70 -25.86
C VAL A 75 4.45 -8.36 -25.85
N VAL A 76 5.49 -7.60 -26.18
CA VAL A 76 6.88 -8.05 -26.16
C VAL A 76 7.76 -7.10 -25.37
N HIS A 77 8.71 -7.68 -24.66
CA HIS A 77 9.82 -6.98 -24.02
C HIS A 77 11.12 -7.28 -24.75
N LEU A 78 11.98 -6.28 -24.83
CA LEU A 78 13.32 -6.40 -25.39
C LEU A 78 14.34 -6.34 -24.25
N SER A 79 15.14 -7.40 -24.08
CA SER A 79 16.08 -7.53 -22.96
C SER A 79 17.07 -6.38 -22.79
N THR A 80 17.38 -5.66 -23.85
CA THR A 80 18.30 -4.53 -23.90
C THR A 80 17.63 -3.17 -23.65
N LEU A 81 16.29 -3.11 -23.67
CA LEU A 81 15.49 -1.91 -23.39
C LEU A 81 14.61 -2.16 -22.16
N GLU A 82 15.24 -2.18 -20.99
CA GLU A 82 14.54 -2.35 -19.73
C GLU A 82 13.52 -1.21 -19.53
N GLY A 83 12.29 -1.57 -19.13
CA GLY A 83 11.18 -0.63 -18.93
C GLY A 83 10.44 -0.23 -20.20
N TYR A 84 10.75 -0.81 -21.38
CA TYR A 84 9.97 -0.61 -22.60
C TYR A 84 9.10 -1.84 -22.88
N GLU A 85 7.80 -1.60 -23.08
CA GLU A 85 6.83 -2.62 -23.46
C GLU A 85 6.30 -2.31 -24.87
N PHE A 86 6.51 -3.22 -25.81
CA PHE A 86 6.02 -3.09 -27.18
C PHE A 86 4.73 -3.87 -27.35
N ALA A 87 3.68 -3.23 -27.80
CA ALA A 87 2.37 -3.86 -28.03
C ALA A 87 1.81 -3.47 -29.40
N LEU A 88 0.98 -4.32 -29.96
CA LEU A 88 0.16 -3.98 -31.11
C LEU A 88 -1.21 -3.46 -30.63
N PRO A 89 -1.86 -2.58 -31.44
CA PRO A 89 -3.23 -2.17 -31.16
C PRO A 89 -4.16 -3.37 -31.18
N ARG A 90 -5.15 -3.36 -30.29
CA ARG A 90 -6.08 -4.49 -30.14
C ARG A 90 -7.47 -4.03 -29.75
N ILE A 91 -8.45 -4.85 -30.06
CA ILE A 91 -9.83 -4.74 -29.59
C ILE A 91 -10.03 -5.81 -28.53
N GLU A 92 -10.63 -5.45 -27.41
CA GLU A 92 -11.02 -6.36 -26.35
C GLU A 92 -12.54 -6.48 -26.36
N GLU A 93 -13.07 -7.63 -26.78
CA GLU A 93 -14.49 -7.91 -26.79
C GLU A 93 -14.87 -8.80 -25.61
N LYS A 94 -15.77 -8.32 -24.75
CA LYS A 94 -16.24 -9.08 -23.59
C LYS A 94 -17.12 -10.23 -24.06
N THR A 95 -16.75 -11.47 -23.77
CA THR A 95 -17.45 -12.69 -24.20
C THR A 95 -18.23 -13.38 -23.08
N GLY A 96 -18.10 -12.90 -21.81
CA GLY A 96 -18.76 -13.48 -20.65
C GLY A 96 -18.78 -12.58 -19.43
N MET A 97 -19.21 -13.13 -18.29
CA MET A 97 -19.38 -12.37 -17.04
C MET A 97 -18.08 -12.28 -16.22
N LYS A 98 -17.11 -13.15 -16.46
CA LYS A 98 -15.84 -13.19 -15.70
C LYS A 98 -14.81 -12.24 -16.31
N HIS A 99 -13.91 -11.75 -15.49
CA HIS A 99 -12.80 -10.88 -15.90
C HIS A 99 -11.86 -11.48 -16.98
N GLN A 100 -11.83 -12.80 -17.11
CA GLN A 100 -11.03 -13.51 -18.13
C GLN A 100 -11.75 -13.76 -19.44
N ASP A 101 -13.03 -13.44 -19.52
CA ASP A 101 -13.88 -13.70 -20.67
C ASP A 101 -13.79 -12.55 -21.69
N PHE A 102 -12.58 -12.27 -22.18
CA PHE A 102 -12.33 -11.33 -23.27
C PHE A 102 -11.76 -12.08 -24.47
N ASN A 103 -12.33 -11.80 -25.64
CA ASN A 103 -11.71 -12.12 -26.91
C ASN A 103 -10.82 -10.94 -27.31
N ILE A 104 -9.52 -11.18 -27.45
CA ILE A 104 -8.55 -10.16 -27.82
C ILE A 104 -8.24 -10.33 -29.30
N ILE A 105 -8.60 -9.32 -30.07
CA ILE A 105 -8.34 -9.27 -31.52
C ILE A 105 -7.26 -8.22 -31.74
N VAL A 106 -6.09 -8.67 -32.16
CA VAL A 106 -4.99 -7.79 -32.57
C VAL A 106 -5.28 -7.24 -33.96
N ASP A 107 -5.33 -5.94 -34.10
CA ASP A 107 -5.55 -5.26 -35.36
C ASP A 107 -4.48 -4.16 -35.54
N PRO A 108 -3.40 -4.46 -36.30
CA PRO A 108 -2.33 -3.49 -36.52
C PRO A 108 -2.77 -2.19 -37.21
N ASP A 109 -3.90 -2.21 -37.90
CA ASP A 109 -4.45 -1.07 -38.63
C ASP A 109 -5.63 -0.40 -37.89
N LEU A 110 -5.83 -0.75 -36.62
CA LEU A 110 -6.87 -0.16 -35.79
C LEU A 110 -6.76 1.37 -35.78
N PRO A 111 -7.82 2.13 -36.10
CA PRO A 111 -7.82 3.58 -36.02
C PRO A 111 -7.38 4.08 -34.62
N LEU A 112 -6.49 5.07 -34.57
CA LEU A 112 -5.90 5.59 -33.31
C LEU A 112 -6.96 6.02 -32.30
N GLU A 113 -8.04 6.66 -32.76
CA GLU A 113 -9.14 7.05 -31.88
C GLU A 113 -9.79 5.84 -31.19
N LYS A 114 -9.98 4.73 -31.90
CA LYS A 114 -10.52 3.48 -31.33
C LYS A 114 -9.54 2.82 -30.37
N ALA A 115 -8.24 2.84 -30.69
CA ALA A 115 -7.20 2.34 -29.79
C ALA A 115 -7.17 3.14 -28.47
N CYS A 116 -7.41 4.46 -28.54
CA CYS A 116 -7.51 5.33 -27.37
C CYS A 116 -8.80 5.13 -26.56
N ALA A 117 -9.95 4.88 -27.24
CA ALA A 117 -11.27 4.77 -26.60
C ALA A 117 -11.36 3.69 -25.51
N ARG A 118 -10.60 2.60 -25.65
CA ARG A 118 -10.58 1.48 -24.70
C ARG A 118 -9.83 1.77 -23.38
N ARG A 119 -9.06 2.88 -23.31
CA ARG A 119 -8.30 3.24 -22.13
C ARG A 119 -9.22 3.73 -21.01
N ASP A 120 -8.74 3.67 -19.76
CA ASP A 120 -9.52 3.99 -18.58
C ASP A 120 -9.95 5.47 -18.50
N PHE A 121 -8.97 6.37 -18.44
CA PHE A 121 -9.20 7.80 -18.27
C PHE A 121 -8.59 8.61 -19.42
N THR A 122 -9.21 9.75 -19.75
CA THR A 122 -8.76 10.67 -20.79
C THR A 122 -7.29 11.03 -20.66
N ILE A 123 -6.80 11.24 -19.43
CA ILE A 123 -5.40 11.55 -19.13
C ILE A 123 -4.41 10.44 -19.50
N ASN A 124 -4.88 9.22 -19.73
CA ASN A 124 -4.09 8.07 -20.16
C ASN A 124 -4.40 7.66 -21.61
N SER A 125 -5.33 8.33 -22.28
CA SER A 125 -5.74 8.00 -23.64
C SER A 125 -5.02 8.80 -24.72
N MET A 126 -4.05 9.60 -24.32
CA MET A 126 -3.20 10.37 -25.24
C MET A 126 -2.09 9.51 -25.82
N LEU A 127 -1.68 9.84 -27.04
CA LEU A 127 -0.56 9.24 -27.75
C LEU A 127 0.52 10.32 -27.97
N TYR A 128 1.78 9.90 -28.00
CA TYR A 128 2.88 10.75 -28.49
C TYR A 128 3.44 10.11 -29.76
N ASP A 129 3.29 10.78 -30.87
CA ASP A 129 3.87 10.36 -32.14
C ASP A 129 5.39 10.63 -32.15
N VAL A 130 6.16 9.57 -32.21
CA VAL A 130 7.62 9.66 -32.15
C VAL A 130 8.22 10.35 -33.41
N GLU A 131 7.58 10.21 -34.57
CA GLU A 131 8.07 10.78 -35.83
C GLU A 131 7.86 12.30 -35.89
N THR A 132 6.65 12.74 -35.54
CA THR A 132 6.31 14.17 -35.59
C THR A 132 6.70 14.92 -34.32
N GLY A 133 6.88 14.20 -33.22
CA GLY A 133 7.14 14.77 -31.91
C GLY A 133 5.92 15.47 -31.29
N THR A 134 4.72 15.11 -31.70
CA THR A 134 3.45 15.74 -31.26
C THR A 134 2.58 14.83 -30.40
N VAL A 135 1.79 15.41 -29.51
CA VAL A 135 0.79 14.69 -28.73
C VAL A 135 -0.52 14.65 -29.50
N ILE A 136 -1.08 13.45 -29.70
CA ILE A 136 -2.38 13.22 -30.31
C ILE A 136 -3.39 12.97 -29.19
N ASP A 137 -4.48 13.74 -29.16
CA ASP A 137 -5.46 13.74 -28.09
C ASP A 137 -6.89 13.82 -28.66
N PHE A 138 -7.59 12.68 -28.68
CA PHE A 138 -8.96 12.59 -29.19
C PHE A 138 -10.03 12.88 -28.12
N TYR A 139 -9.66 12.82 -26.84
CA TYR A 139 -10.59 12.82 -25.70
C TYR A 139 -10.36 13.95 -24.71
N SER A 140 -9.64 15.02 -25.11
CA SER A 140 -9.32 16.19 -24.28
C SER A 140 -8.53 15.84 -23.01
N GLY A 141 -7.68 14.82 -23.09
CA GLY A 141 -6.86 14.36 -21.96
C GLY A 141 -5.87 15.42 -21.47
N GLN A 142 -5.33 16.27 -22.38
CA GLN A 142 -4.45 17.36 -22.00
C GLN A 142 -5.17 18.44 -21.17
N GLU A 143 -6.41 18.75 -21.50
CA GLU A 143 -7.23 19.69 -20.75
C GLU A 143 -7.61 19.14 -19.39
N ASP A 144 -8.08 17.89 -19.32
CA ASP A 144 -8.39 17.22 -18.07
C ASP A 144 -7.14 17.10 -17.18
N LEU A 145 -5.98 16.78 -17.76
CA LEU A 145 -4.70 16.72 -17.04
C LEU A 145 -4.32 18.08 -16.45
N LYS A 146 -4.45 19.17 -17.22
CA LYS A 146 -4.17 20.52 -16.76
C LYS A 146 -5.10 20.96 -15.63
N ASN A 147 -6.37 20.55 -15.68
CA ASN A 147 -7.39 20.89 -14.69
C ASN A 147 -7.43 19.92 -13.51
N GLY A 148 -6.64 18.84 -13.52
CA GLY A 148 -6.62 17.81 -12.49
C GLY A 148 -7.93 17.02 -12.41
N ILE A 149 -8.52 16.66 -13.55
CA ILE A 149 -9.79 15.95 -13.66
C ILE A 149 -9.55 14.50 -14.11
N LEU A 150 -10.23 13.57 -13.46
CA LEU A 150 -10.33 12.19 -13.88
C LEU A 150 -11.68 11.95 -14.56
N ARG A 151 -11.64 11.80 -15.89
CA ARG A 151 -12.79 11.53 -16.74
C ARG A 151 -12.62 10.20 -17.44
N ALA A 152 -13.65 9.35 -17.43
CA ALA A 152 -13.69 8.12 -18.21
C ALA A 152 -13.56 8.44 -19.70
N THR A 153 -12.66 7.75 -20.41
CA THR A 153 -12.43 7.98 -21.84
C THR A 153 -13.67 7.67 -22.66
N ASN A 154 -14.28 6.51 -22.40
CA ASN A 154 -15.52 6.08 -23.03
C ASN A 154 -16.36 5.32 -22.01
N LYS A 155 -17.62 5.73 -21.80
CA LYS A 155 -18.50 5.17 -20.75
C LYS A 155 -18.74 3.67 -20.93
N ASN A 156 -18.94 3.20 -22.16
CA ASN A 156 -19.20 1.79 -22.43
C ASN A 156 -17.96 0.94 -22.14
N HIS A 157 -16.82 1.31 -22.69
CA HIS A 157 -15.58 0.60 -22.44
C HIS A 157 -15.12 0.68 -20.98
N PHE A 158 -15.42 1.78 -20.28
CA PHE A 158 -15.06 1.92 -18.86
C PHE A 158 -15.70 0.86 -17.98
N SER A 159 -16.97 0.53 -18.22
CA SER A 159 -17.73 -0.47 -17.46
C SER A 159 -17.29 -1.91 -17.72
N GLU A 160 -16.54 -2.18 -18.78
CA GLU A 160 -16.04 -3.53 -19.11
C GLU A 160 -15.04 -4.05 -18.06
N ASP A 161 -14.26 -3.18 -17.44
CA ASP A 161 -13.31 -3.55 -16.37
C ASP A 161 -13.59 -2.79 -15.07
N PRO A 162 -14.27 -3.39 -14.09
CA PRO A 162 -14.57 -2.77 -12.81
C PRO A 162 -13.33 -2.33 -12.01
N LEU A 163 -12.13 -2.86 -12.31
CA LEU A 163 -10.89 -2.39 -11.68
C LEU A 163 -10.64 -0.90 -11.92
N ARG A 164 -11.18 -0.33 -12.98
CA ARG A 164 -11.04 1.09 -13.31
C ARG A 164 -11.60 2.01 -12.20
N VAL A 165 -12.58 1.53 -11.42
CA VAL A 165 -13.07 2.22 -10.21
C VAL A 165 -11.94 2.38 -9.20
N LEU A 166 -11.24 1.30 -8.86
CA LEU A 166 -10.11 1.32 -7.92
C LEU A 166 -8.91 2.09 -8.49
N ARG A 167 -8.68 2.01 -9.80
CA ARG A 167 -7.68 2.82 -10.49
C ARG A 167 -7.99 4.32 -10.37
N GLY A 168 -9.26 4.73 -10.45
CA GLY A 168 -9.69 6.10 -10.19
C GLY A 168 -9.30 6.56 -8.79
N ALA A 169 -9.61 5.78 -7.76
CA ALA A 169 -9.20 6.04 -6.39
C ALA A 169 -7.67 6.18 -6.26
N SER A 170 -6.92 5.29 -6.94
CA SER A 170 -5.45 5.32 -6.97
C SER A 170 -4.91 6.60 -7.63
N PHE A 171 -5.50 7.06 -8.73
CA PHE A 171 -5.10 8.32 -9.37
C PHE A 171 -5.41 9.53 -8.50
N MET A 172 -6.59 9.56 -7.86
CA MET A 172 -6.93 10.62 -6.90
C MET A 172 -5.92 10.71 -5.78
N SER A 173 -5.56 9.57 -5.19
CA SER A 173 -4.54 9.50 -4.14
C SER A 173 -3.15 9.95 -4.60
N ARG A 174 -2.73 9.58 -5.81
CA ARG A 174 -1.38 9.85 -6.32
C ARG A 174 -1.18 11.28 -6.80
N TYR A 175 -2.21 11.88 -7.37
CA TYR A 175 -2.11 13.17 -8.06
C TYR A 175 -2.96 14.28 -7.42
N GLY A 176 -3.87 13.96 -6.51
CA GLY A 176 -4.82 14.93 -5.94
C GLY A 176 -5.90 15.37 -6.95
N PHE A 177 -6.16 14.56 -7.99
CA PHE A 177 -7.14 14.88 -9.02
C PHE A 177 -8.57 14.69 -8.51
N LYS A 178 -9.51 15.40 -9.10
CA LYS A 178 -10.94 15.29 -8.83
C LYS A 178 -11.61 14.39 -9.86
N ILE A 179 -12.52 13.56 -9.42
CA ILE A 179 -13.31 12.74 -10.36
C ILE A 179 -14.39 13.60 -11.03
N ASP A 180 -14.55 13.45 -12.34
CA ASP A 180 -15.66 14.03 -13.09
C ASP A 180 -17.01 13.48 -12.58
N PRO A 181 -18.06 14.31 -12.44
CA PRO A 181 -19.34 13.88 -11.87
C PRO A 181 -19.99 12.69 -12.63
N ASP A 182 -19.97 12.71 -13.96
CA ASP A 182 -20.51 11.62 -14.77
C ASP A 182 -19.71 10.33 -14.58
N THR A 183 -18.38 10.46 -14.46
CA THR A 183 -17.49 9.33 -14.19
C THR A 183 -17.71 8.80 -12.77
N LYS A 184 -17.97 9.66 -11.78
CA LYS A 184 -18.33 9.24 -10.42
C LYS A 184 -19.62 8.42 -10.42
N ASN A 185 -20.66 8.90 -11.11
CA ASN A 185 -21.95 8.19 -11.23
C ASN A 185 -21.77 6.82 -11.91
N LEU A 186 -20.95 6.76 -12.96
CA LEU A 186 -20.61 5.51 -13.63
C LEU A 186 -19.89 4.53 -12.69
N CYS A 187 -18.93 5.00 -11.90
CA CYS A 187 -18.27 4.17 -10.91
C CYS A 187 -19.22 3.66 -9.84
N GLN A 188 -20.15 4.49 -9.38
CA GLN A 188 -21.18 4.09 -8.42
C GLN A 188 -22.08 2.99 -8.98
N SER A 189 -22.57 3.13 -10.21
CA SER A 189 -23.37 2.08 -10.86
C SER A 189 -22.62 0.76 -10.96
N ILE A 190 -21.32 0.77 -11.31
CA ILE A 190 -20.48 -0.43 -11.36
C ILE A 190 -20.38 -1.11 -10.00
N VAL A 191 -20.26 -0.32 -8.92
CA VAL A 191 -20.20 -0.87 -7.55
C VAL A 191 -21.55 -1.47 -7.15
N GLU A 192 -22.67 -0.75 -7.38
CA GLU A 192 -24.03 -1.21 -7.07
C GLU A 192 -24.41 -2.49 -7.82
N GLU A 193 -23.86 -2.70 -9.00
CA GLU A 193 -24.00 -3.94 -9.79
C GLU A 193 -23.10 -5.08 -9.33
N GLY A 194 -22.33 -4.90 -8.22
CA GLY A 194 -21.43 -5.91 -7.67
C GLY A 194 -20.14 -6.10 -8.48
N GLY A 195 -19.76 -5.10 -9.28
CA GLY A 195 -18.59 -5.19 -10.16
C GLY A 195 -17.27 -5.44 -9.39
N LEU A 196 -17.10 -4.86 -8.20
CA LEU A 196 -15.88 -5.05 -7.40
C LEU A 196 -15.76 -6.45 -6.80
N GLU A 197 -16.87 -7.13 -6.53
CA GLU A 197 -16.90 -8.47 -5.94
C GLU A 197 -16.35 -9.54 -6.91
N ASN A 198 -16.40 -9.27 -8.21
CA ASN A 198 -15.90 -10.16 -9.25
C ASN A 198 -14.40 -10.01 -9.54
N LEU A 199 -13.73 -9.06 -8.88
CA LEU A 199 -12.30 -8.84 -9.04
C LEU A 199 -11.50 -9.83 -8.20
N SER A 200 -10.35 -10.27 -8.73
CA SER A 200 -9.44 -11.07 -7.91
C SER A 200 -8.83 -10.22 -6.79
N ILE A 201 -8.59 -10.85 -5.66
CA ILE A 201 -8.05 -10.18 -4.48
C ILE A 201 -6.67 -9.56 -4.75
N GLU A 202 -5.87 -10.15 -5.64
CA GLU A 202 -4.55 -9.66 -6.07
C GLU A 202 -4.68 -8.29 -6.75
N ARG A 203 -5.66 -8.15 -7.64
CA ARG A 203 -5.90 -6.89 -8.35
C ARG A 203 -6.38 -5.80 -7.39
N ILE A 204 -7.32 -6.13 -6.50
CA ILE A 204 -7.82 -5.22 -5.46
C ILE A 204 -6.68 -4.79 -4.55
N TYR A 205 -5.90 -5.74 -4.03
CA TYR A 205 -4.77 -5.46 -3.15
C TYR A 205 -3.74 -4.55 -3.80
N THR A 206 -3.43 -4.81 -5.08
CA THR A 206 -2.48 -3.99 -5.84
C THR A 206 -2.94 -2.53 -5.94
N GLU A 207 -4.22 -2.29 -6.23
CA GLU A 207 -4.73 -0.91 -6.31
C GLU A 207 -4.80 -0.25 -4.93
N TYR A 208 -5.19 -0.96 -3.86
CA TYR A 208 -5.15 -0.42 -2.50
C TYR A 208 -3.71 -0.06 -2.07
N CYS A 209 -2.72 -0.86 -2.42
CA CYS A 209 -1.32 -0.51 -2.19
C CYS A 209 -0.94 0.80 -2.92
N LYS A 210 -1.41 1.00 -4.15
CA LYS A 210 -1.18 2.25 -4.89
C LYS A 210 -1.88 3.45 -4.25
N ILE A 211 -3.12 3.27 -3.74
CA ILE A 211 -3.84 4.31 -2.98
C ILE A 211 -3.02 4.69 -1.75
N LEU A 212 -2.63 3.72 -0.92
CA LEU A 212 -1.88 3.94 0.31
C LEU A 212 -0.51 4.60 0.06
N MET A 213 0.16 4.22 -1.02
CA MET A 213 1.46 4.79 -1.37
C MET A 213 1.38 6.15 -2.07
N GLY A 214 0.18 6.65 -2.35
CA GLY A 214 -0.05 7.99 -2.89
C GLY A 214 0.34 9.13 -1.93
N LEU A 215 0.16 10.36 -2.40
CA LEU A 215 0.39 11.58 -1.60
C LEU A 215 -0.85 11.95 -0.77
N TYR A 216 -2.03 11.59 -1.24
CA TYR A 216 -3.34 11.94 -0.67
C TYR A 216 -4.22 10.69 -0.53
N PRO A 217 -3.83 9.67 0.26
CA PRO A 217 -4.58 8.42 0.33
C PRO A 217 -6.03 8.61 0.78
N SER A 218 -6.31 9.59 1.63
CA SER A 218 -7.67 9.92 2.07
C SER A 218 -8.61 10.27 0.90
N GLN A 219 -8.11 10.91 -0.15
CA GLN A 219 -8.95 11.24 -1.31
C GLN A 219 -9.44 9.99 -2.04
N GLY A 220 -8.56 8.99 -2.21
CA GLY A 220 -8.92 7.72 -2.82
C GLY A 220 -9.94 6.94 -1.98
N PHE A 221 -9.71 6.83 -0.67
CA PHE A 221 -10.64 6.13 0.23
C PHE A 221 -11.96 6.88 0.43
N ASN A 222 -11.96 8.22 0.52
CA ASN A 222 -13.18 9.01 0.56
C ASN A 222 -14.02 8.86 -0.72
N PHE A 223 -13.37 8.80 -1.89
CA PHE A 223 -14.07 8.49 -3.13
C PHE A 223 -14.73 7.11 -3.08
N LEU A 224 -14.02 6.07 -2.62
CA LEU A 224 -14.61 4.72 -2.46
C LEU A 224 -15.77 4.71 -1.47
N ARG A 225 -15.66 5.44 -0.34
CA ARG A 225 -16.78 5.64 0.61
C ARG A 225 -17.99 6.25 -0.09
N ASP A 226 -17.78 7.31 -0.85
CA ASP A 226 -18.85 8.10 -1.47
C ASP A 226 -19.63 7.32 -2.55
N ILE A 227 -19.05 6.26 -3.10
CA ILE A 227 -19.67 5.37 -4.09
C ILE A 227 -20.02 3.98 -3.51
N HIS A 228 -19.97 3.82 -2.19
CA HIS A 228 -20.23 2.55 -1.47
C HIS A 228 -19.30 1.39 -1.89
N GLY A 229 -18.06 1.71 -2.30
CA GLY A 229 -17.05 0.75 -2.77
C GLY A 229 -15.97 0.43 -1.73
N LEU A 230 -16.18 0.74 -0.45
CA LEU A 230 -15.25 0.37 0.62
C LEU A 230 -15.30 -1.14 0.88
N PRO A 231 -14.18 -1.75 1.31
CA PRO A 231 -14.23 -3.11 1.84
C PRO A 231 -14.94 -3.13 3.20
N PHE A 232 -15.66 -4.22 3.49
CA PHE A 232 -16.54 -4.34 4.66
C PHE A 232 -15.86 -3.96 5.99
N TYR A 233 -14.57 -4.25 6.15
CA TYR A 233 -13.83 -3.95 7.39
C TYR A 233 -13.53 -2.45 7.59
N LEU A 234 -13.81 -1.60 6.61
CA LEU A 234 -13.70 -0.14 6.72
C LEU A 234 -15.07 0.57 6.78
N GLU A 235 -16.16 -0.09 6.38
CA GLU A 235 -17.49 0.54 6.31
C GLU A 235 -17.99 0.98 7.69
N ASP A 236 -17.82 0.16 8.71
CA ASP A 236 -18.27 0.46 10.07
C ASP A 236 -17.56 1.67 10.70
N LEU A 237 -16.33 2.00 10.22
CA LEU A 237 -15.61 3.21 10.67
C LEU A 237 -16.36 4.48 10.31
N VAL A 238 -17.12 4.47 9.19
CA VAL A 238 -17.84 5.65 8.67
C VAL A 238 -18.93 6.10 9.64
N THR A 239 -19.66 5.14 10.22
CA THR A 239 -20.79 5.38 11.11
C THR A 239 -20.43 5.40 12.58
N THR A 240 -19.22 4.97 12.94
CA THR A 240 -18.78 4.94 14.34
C THR A 240 -18.41 6.34 14.83
N HIS A 241 -19.18 6.85 15.75
CA HIS A 241 -18.97 8.16 16.38
C HIS A 241 -17.92 8.09 17.48
N GLN A 242 -17.25 9.22 17.70
CA GLN A 242 -16.28 9.40 18.77
C GLN A 242 -16.70 10.60 19.64
N ARG A 243 -16.16 10.65 20.86
CA ARG A 243 -16.37 11.81 21.73
C ARG A 243 -15.70 13.06 21.15
N THR A 244 -16.47 14.09 20.90
CA THR A 244 -15.99 15.34 20.25
C THR A 244 -15.04 16.16 21.13
N ASP A 245 -15.04 15.93 22.46
CA ASP A 245 -14.08 16.57 23.38
C ASP A 245 -12.65 16.00 23.26
N TYR A 246 -12.51 14.76 22.76
CA TYR A 246 -11.19 14.13 22.48
C TYR A 246 -10.92 13.96 20.98
N HIS A 247 -11.98 13.98 20.17
CA HIS A 247 -11.97 13.73 18.73
C HIS A 247 -12.87 14.75 18.01
N PRO A 248 -12.43 16.02 17.91
CA PRO A 248 -13.21 17.07 17.27
C PRO A 248 -13.50 16.81 15.79
N GLU A 249 -12.72 15.91 15.15
CA GLU A 249 -12.92 15.41 13.78
C GLU A 249 -14.20 14.57 13.64
N GLY A 250 -14.80 14.09 14.72
CA GLY A 250 -16.15 13.53 14.84
C GLY A 250 -16.23 12.02 14.69
N SER A 251 -15.98 11.43 13.52
CA SER A 251 -16.09 9.99 13.28
C SER A 251 -14.73 9.29 13.29
N VAL A 252 -14.75 7.97 13.54
CA VAL A 252 -13.53 7.13 13.41
C VAL A 252 -13.00 7.19 11.99
N TRP A 253 -13.88 7.27 10.99
CA TRP A 253 -13.48 7.43 9.59
C TRP A 253 -12.65 8.70 9.36
N ASN A 254 -13.15 9.85 9.80
CA ASN A 254 -12.44 11.12 9.60
C ASN A 254 -11.07 11.08 10.28
N HIS A 255 -11.01 10.56 11.50
CA HIS A 255 -9.76 10.34 12.22
C HIS A 255 -8.80 9.46 11.42
N THR A 256 -9.26 8.29 10.98
CA THR A 256 -8.45 7.34 10.21
C THR A 256 -7.91 7.98 8.92
N MET A 257 -8.69 8.77 8.22
CA MET A 257 -8.26 9.47 7.00
C MET A 257 -7.17 10.51 7.30
N LEU A 258 -7.31 11.30 8.36
CA LEU A 258 -6.28 12.25 8.81
C LEU A 258 -4.98 11.53 9.19
N VAL A 259 -5.07 10.45 9.96
CA VAL A 259 -3.91 9.63 10.36
C VAL A 259 -3.21 9.04 9.13
N THR A 260 -4.00 8.55 8.17
CA THR A 260 -3.44 7.95 6.94
C THR A 260 -2.73 8.98 6.06
N ASP A 261 -3.25 10.21 5.95
CA ASP A 261 -2.57 11.29 5.23
C ASP A 261 -1.29 11.74 5.94
N LEU A 262 -1.31 11.86 7.26
CA LEU A 262 -0.11 12.16 8.06
C LEU A 262 0.95 11.06 7.93
N ALA A 263 0.52 9.80 7.94
CA ALA A 263 1.40 8.66 7.69
C ALA A 263 2.03 8.71 6.30
N ALA A 264 1.28 9.16 5.28
CA ALA A 264 1.79 9.32 3.92
C ALA A 264 2.94 10.34 3.84
N LEU A 265 2.95 11.36 4.69
CA LEU A 265 4.03 12.36 4.74
C LEU A 265 5.32 11.78 5.34
N CYS A 266 5.23 10.85 6.28
CA CYS A 266 6.38 10.32 7.00
C CYS A 266 6.76 8.88 6.64
N LYS A 267 6.00 8.19 5.79
CA LYS A 267 6.21 6.76 5.45
C LYS A 267 7.64 6.40 5.02
N HIS A 268 8.34 7.32 4.34
CA HIS A 268 9.72 7.09 3.88
C HIS A 268 10.76 7.06 5.01
N HIS A 269 10.37 7.46 6.21
CA HIS A 269 11.22 7.38 7.41
C HIS A 269 11.03 6.07 8.18
N THR A 270 10.05 5.26 7.81
CA THR A 270 9.75 3.97 8.43
C THR A 270 10.54 2.84 7.76
N SER A 271 10.65 1.70 8.44
CA SER A 271 11.41 0.55 7.94
C SER A 271 10.74 -0.12 6.74
N GLU A 272 9.41 -0.15 6.74
CA GLU A 272 8.60 -0.84 5.74
C GLU A 272 7.41 0.08 5.34
N PRO A 273 7.62 1.05 4.42
CA PRO A 273 6.65 2.09 4.13
C PRO A 273 5.24 1.59 3.80
N LEU A 274 5.11 0.56 2.98
CA LEU A 274 3.80 0.02 2.61
C LEU A 274 3.09 -0.65 3.79
N TRP A 275 3.82 -1.40 4.61
CA TRP A 275 3.22 -2.07 5.77
C TRP A 275 2.83 -1.06 6.85
N PHE A 276 3.62 -0.01 7.00
CA PHE A 276 3.31 1.13 7.85
C PHE A 276 2.02 1.82 7.41
N MET A 277 1.85 2.06 6.11
CA MET A 277 0.62 2.66 5.58
C MET A 277 -0.62 1.79 5.79
N TRP A 278 -0.50 0.46 5.62
CA TRP A 278 -1.57 -0.47 5.99
C TRP A 278 -1.90 -0.40 7.48
N SER A 279 -0.86 -0.29 8.33
CA SER A 279 -1.06 -0.15 9.78
C SER A 279 -1.78 1.15 10.13
N ALA A 280 -1.45 2.25 9.47
CA ALA A 280 -2.11 3.54 9.66
C ALA A 280 -3.59 3.51 9.24
N LEU A 281 -3.91 2.84 8.13
CA LEU A 281 -5.30 2.68 7.70
C LEU A 281 -6.12 1.81 8.67
N LEU A 282 -5.49 0.79 9.26
CA LEU A 282 -6.17 -0.25 10.02
C LEU A 282 -6.05 -0.10 11.55
N HIS A 283 -5.33 0.93 12.06
CA HIS A 283 -5.02 1.04 13.49
C HIS A 283 -6.25 1.03 14.39
N ASP A 284 -7.34 1.58 13.92
CA ASP A 284 -8.59 1.78 14.66
C ASP A 284 -9.76 0.88 14.20
N ILE A 285 -9.50 -0.17 13.40
CA ILE A 285 -10.58 -1.06 12.88
C ILE A 285 -11.35 -1.80 13.98
N GLY A 286 -10.82 -1.88 15.19
CA GLY A 286 -11.50 -2.46 16.34
C GLY A 286 -12.48 -1.51 17.03
N LYS A 287 -12.43 -0.20 16.78
CA LYS A 287 -13.32 0.76 17.45
C LYS A 287 -14.81 0.48 17.27
N PRO A 288 -15.31 0.12 16.07
CA PRO A 288 -16.72 -0.21 15.89
C PRO A 288 -17.23 -1.32 16.82
N LEU A 289 -16.37 -2.27 17.18
CA LEU A 289 -16.72 -3.44 18.00
C LEU A 289 -16.90 -3.11 19.50
N VAL A 290 -16.22 -2.08 19.98
CA VAL A 290 -16.11 -1.79 21.42
C VAL A 290 -16.54 -0.38 21.81
N THR A 291 -16.93 0.47 20.85
CA THR A 291 -17.37 1.83 21.16
C THR A 291 -18.70 1.82 21.89
N THR A 292 -18.70 2.35 23.11
CA THR A 292 -19.93 2.49 23.90
C THR A 292 -20.79 3.66 23.37
N PRO A 293 -22.08 3.75 23.75
CA PRO A 293 -22.93 4.89 23.40
C PRO A 293 -22.35 6.25 23.82
N GLU A 294 -21.52 6.28 24.88
CA GLU A 294 -20.85 7.47 25.37
C GLU A 294 -19.56 7.77 24.59
N GLY A 295 -19.21 6.94 23.58
CA GLY A 295 -18.06 7.13 22.70
C GLY A 295 -16.70 6.67 23.29
N HIS A 296 -16.71 5.78 24.30
CA HIS A 296 -15.49 5.14 24.80
C HIS A 296 -15.19 3.85 24.01
N ALA A 297 -13.94 3.64 23.64
CA ALA A 297 -13.50 2.48 22.84
C ALA A 297 -12.35 1.72 23.54
N TYR A 298 -12.59 1.26 24.78
CA TYR A 298 -11.58 0.50 25.52
C TYR A 298 -11.34 -0.87 24.88
N GLY A 299 -10.06 -1.26 24.74
CA GLY A 299 -9.68 -2.55 24.14
C GLY A 299 -9.74 -2.61 22.62
N HIS A 300 -9.98 -1.47 21.93
CA HIS A 300 -10.08 -1.45 20.47
C HIS A 300 -8.80 -1.92 19.75
N ALA A 301 -7.64 -1.75 20.36
CA ALA A 301 -6.37 -2.16 19.76
C ALA A 301 -6.23 -3.69 19.70
N GLU A 302 -6.62 -4.38 20.77
CA GLU A 302 -6.66 -5.85 20.86
C GLU A 302 -7.72 -6.43 19.93
N GLU A 303 -8.94 -5.90 19.98
CA GLU A 303 -10.04 -6.33 19.11
C GLU A 303 -9.75 -6.04 17.64
N GLY A 304 -9.10 -4.91 17.34
CA GLY A 304 -8.67 -4.56 15.98
C GLY A 304 -7.62 -5.54 15.45
N ALA A 305 -6.66 -5.93 16.27
CA ALA A 305 -5.67 -6.93 15.89
C ALA A 305 -6.29 -8.31 15.64
N ALA A 306 -7.26 -8.72 16.47
CA ALA A 306 -8.02 -9.96 16.28
C ALA A 306 -8.86 -9.90 14.98
N LEU A 307 -9.59 -8.81 14.74
CA LEU A 307 -10.38 -8.59 13.53
C LEU A 307 -9.49 -8.63 12.27
N PHE A 308 -8.29 -8.03 12.35
CA PHE A 308 -7.33 -8.08 11.25
C PHE A 308 -6.93 -9.51 10.90
N ASP A 309 -6.59 -10.33 11.89
CA ASP A 309 -6.18 -11.72 11.67
C ASP A 309 -7.31 -12.61 11.14
N GLU A 310 -8.54 -12.40 11.61
CA GLU A 310 -9.68 -13.26 11.28
C GLU A 310 -10.35 -12.88 9.95
N LYS A 311 -10.51 -11.58 9.68
CA LYS A 311 -11.42 -11.11 8.63
C LYS A 311 -10.76 -10.27 7.54
N VAL A 312 -9.61 -9.65 7.79
CA VAL A 312 -8.95 -8.82 6.79
C VAL A 312 -8.08 -9.70 5.88
N ASN A 313 -8.71 -10.19 4.81
CA ASN A 313 -8.03 -11.06 3.86
C ASN A 313 -7.21 -10.25 2.85
N LEU A 314 -5.95 -9.98 3.17
CA LEU A 314 -4.99 -9.30 2.31
C LEU A 314 -3.86 -10.25 1.89
N ILE A 315 -3.33 -10.01 0.69
CA ILE A 315 -2.18 -10.77 0.17
C ILE A 315 -0.90 -10.28 0.84
N MET A 316 -0.68 -10.77 2.03
CA MET A 316 0.48 -10.45 2.84
C MET A 316 1.23 -11.72 3.24
N SER A 317 2.57 -11.66 3.19
CA SER A 317 3.42 -12.68 3.80
C SER A 317 3.21 -12.73 5.32
N HIS A 318 3.61 -13.84 5.94
CA HIS A 318 3.53 -13.96 7.41
C HIS A 318 4.26 -12.82 8.14
N LYS A 319 5.42 -12.38 7.63
CA LYS A 319 6.18 -11.26 8.18
C LYS A 319 5.39 -9.95 8.12
N GLN A 320 4.72 -9.67 7.00
CA GLN A 320 3.87 -8.49 6.81
C GLN A 320 2.66 -8.51 7.75
N LYS A 321 1.96 -9.64 7.82
CA LYS A 321 0.82 -9.80 8.74
C LYS A 321 1.24 -9.57 10.19
N LYS A 322 2.36 -10.17 10.62
CA LYS A 322 2.90 -10.01 11.98
C LYS A 322 3.25 -8.56 12.29
N TYR A 323 3.82 -7.82 11.31
CA TYR A 323 4.10 -6.40 11.47
C TYR A 323 2.82 -5.58 11.64
N VAL A 324 1.86 -5.69 10.71
CA VAL A 324 0.60 -4.92 10.75
C VAL A 324 -0.20 -5.23 12.01
N HIS A 325 -0.35 -6.51 12.35
CA HIS A 325 -0.98 -6.94 13.62
C HIS A 325 -0.34 -6.25 14.83
N THR A 326 1.00 -6.29 14.92
CA THR A 326 1.72 -5.68 16.05
C THR A 326 1.53 -4.17 16.10
N MET A 327 1.54 -3.51 14.95
CA MET A 327 1.30 -2.07 14.88
C MET A 327 -0.12 -1.71 15.35
N ILE A 328 -1.14 -2.46 14.94
CA ILE A 328 -2.52 -2.28 15.40
C ILE A 328 -2.61 -2.51 16.91
N GLN A 329 -2.07 -3.63 17.40
CA GLN A 329 -2.17 -4.01 18.81
C GLN A 329 -1.50 -3.04 19.77
N TYR A 330 -0.38 -2.42 19.34
CA TYR A 330 0.47 -1.63 20.24
C TYR A 330 0.47 -0.12 19.94
N HIS A 331 -0.34 0.39 18.99
CA HIS A 331 -0.29 1.82 18.62
C HIS A 331 -0.58 2.77 19.80
N MET A 332 -1.41 2.35 20.76
CA MET A 332 -1.78 3.15 21.94
C MET A 332 -0.77 3.06 23.11
N VAL A 333 0.22 2.16 23.04
CA VAL A 333 1.09 1.89 24.20
C VAL A 333 2.03 3.06 24.49
N LEU A 334 2.72 3.60 23.48
CA LEU A 334 3.66 4.71 23.68
C LEU A 334 2.97 5.99 24.18
N PRO A 335 1.82 6.44 23.61
CA PRO A 335 1.07 7.57 24.17
C PRO A 335 0.60 7.35 25.61
N THR A 336 0.20 6.13 25.93
CA THR A 336 -0.22 5.77 27.29
C THR A 336 0.96 5.75 28.26
N PHE A 337 2.10 5.25 27.84
CA PHE A 337 3.33 5.23 28.66
C PHE A 337 3.84 6.63 28.92
N SER A 338 3.91 7.51 27.91
CA SER A 338 4.31 8.89 28.06
C SER A 338 3.42 9.60 29.07
N ARG A 339 2.09 9.59 28.89
CA ARG A 339 1.13 10.25 29.80
C ARG A 339 1.22 9.77 31.25
N ASN A 340 1.51 8.49 31.46
CA ASN A 340 1.57 7.89 32.79
C ASN A 340 2.99 7.79 33.35
N HIS A 341 3.99 8.35 32.70
CA HIS A 341 5.41 8.25 33.05
C HIS A 341 5.81 6.81 33.41
N ALA A 342 5.51 5.87 32.47
CA ALA A 342 5.69 4.44 32.73
C ALA A 342 7.18 4.13 33.01
N ARG A 343 7.44 3.31 34.02
CA ARG A 343 8.78 2.96 34.47
C ARG A 343 9.49 2.07 33.46
N LYS A 344 10.83 2.09 33.45
CA LYS A 344 11.76 1.31 32.64
C LYS A 344 11.31 -0.15 32.43
N ILE A 345 10.89 -0.85 33.48
CA ILE A 345 10.51 -2.27 33.37
C ILE A 345 9.30 -2.51 32.44
N LYS A 346 8.32 -1.58 32.43
CA LYS A 346 7.17 -1.66 31.52
C LYS A 346 7.62 -1.45 30.07
N PHE A 347 8.53 -0.50 29.86
CA PHE A 347 9.10 -0.23 28.53
C PHE A 347 9.91 -1.42 28.02
N LEU A 348 10.73 -2.05 28.85
CA LEU A 348 11.48 -3.27 28.49
C LEU A 348 10.55 -4.46 28.13
N ARG A 349 9.44 -4.66 28.86
CA ARG A 349 8.41 -5.65 28.51
C ARG A 349 7.77 -5.35 27.18
N PHE A 350 7.48 -4.08 26.92
CA PHE A 350 6.94 -3.66 25.63
C PHE A 350 7.94 -3.91 24.50
N LEU A 351 9.23 -3.56 24.65
CA LEU A 351 10.26 -3.90 23.66
C LEU A 351 10.30 -5.40 23.38
N LYS A 352 10.15 -6.26 24.41
CA LYS A 352 10.09 -7.72 24.24
C LYS A 352 8.85 -8.16 23.47
N ALA A 353 7.71 -7.52 23.71
CA ALA A 353 6.45 -7.86 23.02
C ALA A 353 6.48 -7.55 21.53
N ILE A 354 7.18 -6.47 21.12
CA ILE A 354 7.32 -6.06 19.73
C ILE A 354 8.55 -6.64 19.02
N ASP A 355 9.44 -7.34 19.76
CA ASP A 355 10.72 -7.87 19.26
C ASP A 355 10.53 -8.73 18.02
N GLN A 356 11.31 -8.49 16.96
CA GLN A 356 11.26 -9.15 15.67
C GLN A 356 9.87 -9.13 14.97
N LYS A 357 9.01 -8.18 15.36
CA LYS A 357 7.67 -8.01 14.81
C LYS A 357 7.52 -6.64 14.14
N ALA A 358 7.71 -5.57 14.91
CA ALA A 358 7.68 -4.21 14.43
C ALA A 358 8.74 -3.36 15.15
N PRO A 359 9.45 -2.46 14.45
CA PRO A 359 10.42 -1.57 15.08
C PRO A 359 9.75 -0.54 15.99
N LEU A 360 10.36 -0.24 17.12
CA LEU A 360 9.94 0.83 18.03
C LEU A 360 9.74 2.17 17.30
N LYS A 361 10.65 2.50 16.40
CA LYS A 361 10.61 3.71 15.58
C LYS A 361 9.31 3.83 14.78
N ASP A 362 8.86 2.74 14.16
CA ASP A 362 7.66 2.76 13.34
C ASP A 362 6.40 2.93 14.20
N LEU A 363 6.34 2.29 15.37
CA LEU A 363 5.27 2.51 16.37
C LEU A 363 5.25 3.95 16.88
N LEU A 364 6.41 4.58 17.07
CA LEU A 364 6.49 6.00 17.44
C LEU A 364 5.93 6.90 16.32
N TYR A 365 6.26 6.62 15.05
CA TYR A 365 5.67 7.36 13.93
C TYR A 365 4.15 7.21 13.87
N LEU A 366 3.63 5.99 14.04
CA LEU A 366 2.19 5.75 14.05
C LEU A 366 1.52 6.49 15.21
N ALA A 367 2.08 6.41 16.42
CA ALA A 367 1.58 7.13 17.59
C ALA A 367 1.56 8.66 17.41
N ARG A 368 2.54 9.21 16.70
CA ARG A 368 2.56 10.64 16.33
C ARG A 368 1.46 10.97 15.34
N CYS A 369 1.27 10.15 14.31
CA CYS A 369 0.22 10.34 13.31
C CYS A 369 -1.17 10.24 13.95
N ASP A 370 -1.42 9.23 14.79
CA ASP A 370 -2.67 9.07 15.55
C ASP A 370 -2.94 10.32 16.41
N LYS A 371 -1.94 10.77 17.16
CA LYS A 371 -2.08 11.93 18.03
C LYS A 371 -2.37 13.21 17.23
N LEU A 372 -1.63 13.47 16.14
CA LEU A 372 -1.83 14.63 15.26
C LEU A 372 -3.14 14.58 14.49
N GLY A 373 -3.65 13.39 14.17
CA GLY A 373 -4.91 13.17 13.48
C GLY A 373 -6.16 13.65 14.25
N ARG A 374 -6.01 14.00 15.53
CA ARG A 374 -7.09 14.54 16.37
C ARG A 374 -7.35 16.04 16.18
N GLY A 375 -6.63 16.70 15.28
CA GLY A 375 -6.91 18.08 14.84
C GLY A 375 -6.65 19.21 15.85
N MET A 376 -6.56 18.96 17.14
CA MET A 376 -6.31 19.93 18.22
C MET A 376 -5.10 19.57 19.09
N VAL A 377 -4.06 19.05 18.48
CA VAL A 377 -2.86 18.65 19.24
C VAL A 377 -1.88 19.80 19.32
N THR A 378 -1.47 20.15 20.53
CA THR A 378 -0.38 21.10 20.76
C THR A 378 0.96 20.44 20.43
N SER A 379 1.92 21.23 19.95
CA SER A 379 3.31 20.78 19.77
C SER A 379 3.87 20.15 21.05
N ASP A 380 3.50 20.67 22.21
CA ASP A 380 3.97 20.21 23.52
C ASP A 380 3.65 18.74 23.76
N SER A 381 2.44 18.30 23.41
CA SER A 381 2.04 16.90 23.63
C SER A 381 2.79 15.89 22.74
N ILE A 382 3.26 16.30 21.56
CA ILE A 382 4.14 15.50 20.71
C ILE A 382 5.56 15.50 21.27
N ASN A 383 6.03 16.64 21.77
CA ASN A 383 7.34 16.76 22.39
C ASN A 383 7.43 15.87 23.65
N GLU A 384 6.44 15.90 24.54
CA GLU A 384 6.35 15.00 25.68
C GLU A 384 6.47 13.50 25.31
N LEU A 385 5.79 13.09 24.22
CA LEU A 385 5.90 11.71 23.73
C LEU A 385 7.32 11.41 23.25
N ASN A 386 7.95 12.33 22.52
CA ASN A 386 9.29 12.15 21.99
C ASN A 386 10.33 12.10 23.13
N GLU A 387 10.26 13.06 24.04
CA GLU A 387 11.15 13.16 25.21
C GLU A 387 11.09 11.89 26.07
N TYR A 388 9.87 11.41 26.34
CA TYR A 388 9.68 10.13 27.05
C TYR A 388 10.35 8.96 26.33
N VAL A 389 10.14 8.81 25.02
CA VAL A 389 10.73 7.70 24.27
C VAL A 389 12.26 7.84 24.18
N GLU A 390 12.78 9.04 23.96
CA GLU A 390 14.22 9.32 23.93
C GLU A 390 14.88 9.01 25.26
N GLU A 391 14.25 9.40 26.38
CA GLU A 391 14.72 9.06 27.74
C GLU A 391 14.76 7.54 27.92
N MET A 392 13.68 6.83 27.58
CA MET A 392 13.63 5.38 27.73
C MET A 392 14.64 4.66 26.85
N VAL A 393 14.82 5.09 25.61
CA VAL A 393 15.85 4.55 24.69
C VAL A 393 17.26 4.81 25.23
N SER A 394 17.51 5.99 25.78
CA SER A 394 18.79 6.30 26.42
C SER A 394 19.08 5.39 27.65
N LEU A 395 18.03 5.04 28.38
CA LEU A 395 18.14 4.22 29.59
C LEU A 395 18.28 2.71 29.32
N CYS A 396 17.73 2.20 28.23
CA CYS A 396 17.62 0.74 28.04
C CYS A 396 17.71 0.25 26.59
N GLY A 397 18.00 1.16 25.64
CA GLY A 397 18.04 0.84 24.22
C GLY A 397 16.67 0.80 23.57
N ASP A 398 16.65 0.58 22.26
CA ASP A 398 15.46 0.53 21.41
C ASP A 398 15.04 -0.91 21.00
N HIS A 399 15.74 -1.91 21.54
CA HIS A 399 15.51 -3.34 21.30
C HIS A 399 15.34 -4.10 22.63
N ALA A 400 14.71 -5.26 22.55
CA ALA A 400 14.63 -6.15 23.69
C ALA A 400 16.02 -6.59 24.16
N PRO A 401 16.30 -6.56 25.48
CA PRO A 401 17.56 -7.08 25.99
C PRO A 401 17.76 -8.56 25.61
N ILE A 402 18.97 -8.92 25.23
CA ILE A 402 19.30 -10.31 24.95
C ILE A 402 19.17 -11.13 26.25
N ALA A 403 18.52 -12.28 26.19
CA ALA A 403 18.35 -13.18 27.33
C ALA A 403 19.72 -13.68 27.84
N ILE A 404 20.00 -13.44 29.13
CA ILE A 404 21.25 -13.87 29.77
C ILE A 404 21.20 -15.31 30.26
N VAL A 405 19.99 -15.89 30.42
CA VAL A 405 19.78 -17.30 30.75
C VAL A 405 19.22 -17.99 29.50
N THR A 406 19.85 -19.07 29.09
CA THR A 406 19.50 -19.87 27.91
C THR A 406 19.10 -21.29 28.29
N GLY A 407 18.49 -22.03 27.36
CA GLY A 407 18.20 -23.45 27.60
C GLY A 407 19.43 -24.31 27.95
N LYS A 408 20.60 -23.95 27.38
CA LYS A 408 21.86 -24.63 27.75
C LYS A 408 22.24 -24.39 29.21
N ASP A 409 21.97 -23.21 29.72
CA ASP A 409 22.25 -22.88 31.13
C ASP A 409 21.37 -23.70 32.05
N LEU A 410 20.08 -23.87 31.71
CA LEU A 410 19.18 -24.71 32.47
C LEU A 410 19.65 -26.17 32.51
N ILE A 411 20.10 -26.74 31.38
CA ILE A 411 20.64 -28.08 31.31
C ILE A 411 21.90 -28.22 32.17
N ASN A 412 22.84 -27.28 32.04
CA ASN A 412 24.08 -27.29 32.80
C ASN A 412 23.87 -27.17 34.32
N GLU A 413 22.80 -26.50 34.71
CA GLU A 413 22.43 -26.25 36.11
C GLU A 413 21.51 -27.33 36.69
N GLY A 414 21.29 -28.44 35.96
CA GLY A 414 20.59 -29.63 36.44
C GLY A 414 19.06 -29.55 36.44
N PHE A 415 18.47 -28.66 35.64
CA PHE A 415 17.01 -28.67 35.46
C PHE A 415 16.60 -29.90 34.66
N GLU A 416 15.55 -30.59 35.10
CA GLU A 416 15.15 -31.86 34.50
C GLU A 416 14.45 -31.67 33.14
N ASN A 417 14.67 -32.59 32.19
CA ASN A 417 14.20 -32.52 30.82
C ASN A 417 12.65 -32.52 30.65
N HIS A 418 11.90 -32.88 31.68
CA HIS A 418 10.44 -32.91 31.66
C HIS A 418 9.82 -31.57 32.16
N GLN A 419 10.64 -30.63 32.60
CA GLN A 419 10.19 -29.29 33.01
C GLN A 419 9.88 -28.43 31.78
N ASP A 420 8.88 -27.56 31.89
CA ASP A 420 8.52 -26.60 30.84
C ASP A 420 9.58 -25.48 30.75
N TYR A 421 10.66 -25.74 30.01
CA TYR A 421 11.76 -24.79 29.81
C TYR A 421 11.28 -23.43 29.26
N SER A 422 10.19 -23.41 28.47
CA SER A 422 9.64 -22.17 27.94
C SER A 422 9.15 -21.25 29.06
N LYS A 423 8.44 -21.80 30.06
CA LYS A 423 7.98 -21.05 31.24
C LYS A 423 9.15 -20.61 32.12
N ILE A 424 10.13 -21.49 32.33
CA ILE A 424 11.31 -21.19 33.16
C ILE A 424 12.13 -20.08 32.50
N LEU A 425 12.36 -20.12 31.20
CA LEU A 425 13.09 -19.08 30.47
C LEU A 425 12.31 -17.76 30.45
N SER A 426 10.98 -17.81 30.34
CA SER A 426 10.14 -16.61 30.43
C SER A 426 10.26 -15.96 31.82
N LEU A 427 10.26 -16.76 32.88
CA LEU A 427 10.45 -16.28 34.25
C LEU A 427 11.88 -15.74 34.48
N ALA A 428 12.89 -16.43 33.94
CA ALA A 428 14.27 -15.96 33.95
C ALA A 428 14.40 -14.57 33.30
N TYR A 429 13.74 -14.39 32.18
CA TYR A 429 13.74 -13.12 31.47
C TYR A 429 13.06 -12.00 32.28
N GLU A 430 11.93 -12.29 32.95
CA GLU A 430 11.29 -11.33 33.84
C GLU A 430 12.21 -10.90 34.99
N TYR A 431 12.98 -11.81 35.57
CA TYR A 431 13.98 -11.49 36.59
C TYR A 431 15.15 -10.65 36.02
N GLN A 432 15.57 -10.94 34.79
CA GLN A 432 16.54 -10.09 34.10
C GLN A 432 16.04 -8.65 33.92
N LEU A 433 14.78 -8.46 33.50
CA LEU A 433 14.18 -7.14 33.34
C LEU A 433 14.10 -6.35 34.67
N GLN A 434 14.06 -7.07 35.81
CA GLN A 434 14.16 -6.48 37.15
C GLN A 434 15.62 -6.11 37.54
N GLY A 435 16.59 -6.40 36.70
CA GLY A 435 17.99 -6.08 36.91
C GLY A 435 18.80 -7.14 37.67
N LEU A 436 18.27 -8.37 37.81
CA LEU A 436 19.00 -9.45 38.45
C LEU A 436 20.05 -10.02 37.48
N ASN A 437 21.22 -10.38 38.03
CA ASN A 437 22.25 -11.06 37.26
C ASN A 437 21.97 -12.56 37.11
N LYS A 438 22.66 -13.21 36.19
CA LYS A 438 22.47 -14.60 35.83
C LYS A 438 22.51 -15.58 37.01
N GLU A 439 23.47 -15.42 37.91
CA GLU A 439 23.64 -16.32 39.06
C GLU A 439 22.45 -16.24 40.03
N VAL A 440 22.00 -15.01 40.32
CA VAL A 440 20.83 -14.79 41.18
C VAL A 440 19.56 -15.34 40.55
N ILE A 441 19.42 -15.17 39.23
CA ILE A 441 18.26 -15.71 38.48
C ILE A 441 18.24 -17.23 38.60
N ILE A 442 19.33 -17.91 38.27
CA ILE A 442 19.41 -19.38 38.32
C ILE A 442 19.10 -19.89 39.72
N ARG A 443 19.65 -19.26 40.76
CA ARG A 443 19.39 -19.64 42.16
C ARG A 443 17.89 -19.50 42.51
N ARG A 444 17.23 -18.43 42.07
CA ARG A 444 15.78 -18.24 42.30
C ARG A 444 14.96 -19.31 41.57
N LEU A 445 15.28 -19.56 40.31
CA LEU A 445 14.61 -20.57 39.51
C LEU A 445 14.70 -21.97 40.17
N LYS A 446 15.88 -22.37 40.68
CA LYS A 446 16.06 -23.63 41.41
C LYS A 446 15.13 -23.73 42.64
N ASN A 447 15.03 -22.66 43.42
CA ASN A 447 14.19 -22.64 44.57
C ASN A 447 12.69 -22.74 44.24
N GLU A 448 12.24 -22.10 43.15
CA GLU A 448 10.84 -22.08 42.75
C GLU A 448 10.42 -23.36 41.99
N THR A 449 11.32 -24.03 41.30
CA THR A 449 11.05 -25.26 40.56
C THR A 449 11.30 -26.53 41.37
N GLY A 450 11.78 -26.40 42.61
CA GLY A 450 12.09 -27.54 43.49
C GLY A 450 13.32 -28.34 43.03
N CYS A 451 14.14 -27.75 42.15
CA CYS A 451 15.35 -28.38 41.61
C CYS A 451 16.44 -28.30 42.69
N HIS A 452 16.46 -29.28 43.62
CA HIS A 452 17.56 -29.40 44.58
C HIS A 452 18.71 -30.14 43.91
N CYS A 453 19.92 -29.50 43.95
CA CYS A 453 21.15 -30.20 43.62
C CYS A 453 21.31 -31.39 44.56
N GLY A 454 21.21 -32.63 44.04
CA GLY A 454 21.68 -33.81 44.73
C GLY A 454 23.19 -33.80 44.79
#